data_b99ba9d75ea6149c8d3a99221a7ad7fa
#
_entry.id   b99ba9d75ea6149c8d3a99221a7ad7fa
#
_cell.length_a   1.000
_cell.length_b   1.000
_cell.length_c   1.000
_cell.angle_alpha   90.00
_cell.angle_beta   90.00
_cell.angle_gamma   90.00
#
_symmetry.space_group_name_H-M   'P 1'
#
loop_
_entity.id
_entity.type
_entity.pdbx_description
1 polymer ?
#
loop_
_entity_poly.entity_id
_entity_poly.type
_entity_poly.pdbx_seq_one_letter_code
_entity_poly.pdbx_strand_id
1 'polypeptide(L)'
;MRTYAKEHDRELDALIVCGSPSKNYLRPLGAAVGHAEAAVLGDEHRSNLLEAMSFGSFAARFADEKSRFAWCCSDPEVVREYEENPLCGFTFSDDAFFALNDLLKETYGSMDGIAQTGSCRCCFCPAGMIRVM
;
A
#
# COMPACT_ATOMS: atom_id res chain seq x y z
N MET A 1 6.73 9.22 5.37
CA MET A 1 8.12 9.42 4.88
C MET A 1 8.18 10.15 3.55
N ARG A 2 7.55 9.66 2.46
CA ARG A 2 7.58 10.36 1.15
C ARG A 2 6.94 11.74 1.19
N THR A 3 5.81 11.89 1.89
CA THR A 3 5.15 13.19 2.11
C THR A 3 6.05 14.12 2.91
N TYR A 4 6.64 13.63 3.99
CA TYR A 4 7.61 14.39 4.77
C TYR A 4 8.78 14.90 3.92
N ALA A 5 9.35 14.04 3.07
CA ALA A 5 10.46 14.41 2.20
C ALA A 5 10.11 15.48 1.15
N LYS A 6 8.83 15.70 0.83
CA LYS A 6 8.40 16.78 -0.07
C LYS A 6 8.52 18.15 0.57
N GLU A 7 8.30 18.22 1.88
CA GLU A 7 8.26 19.46 2.64
C GLU A 7 9.60 19.78 3.31
N HIS A 8 10.37 18.72 3.62
CA HIS A 8 11.59 18.78 4.43
C HIS A 8 12.82 18.17 3.73
N ASP A 9 12.89 18.28 2.39
CA ASP A 9 14.00 17.72 1.61
C ASP A 9 15.38 18.26 1.99
N ARG A 10 15.44 19.52 2.48
CA ARG A 10 16.66 20.17 2.94
C ARG A 10 17.22 19.60 4.25
N GLU A 11 16.39 18.90 5.01
CA GLU A 11 16.76 18.27 6.27
C GLU A 11 17.27 16.84 6.07
N LEU A 12 17.18 16.33 4.83
CA LEU A 12 17.49 14.95 4.48
C LEU A 12 18.70 14.87 3.56
N ASP A 13 19.72 14.16 3.97
CA ASP A 13 20.87 13.84 3.11
C ASP A 13 20.53 12.77 2.09
N ALA A 14 19.74 11.77 2.50
CA ALA A 14 19.29 10.69 1.64
C ALA A 14 17.96 10.08 2.12
N LEU A 15 17.17 9.57 1.18
CA LEU A 15 15.93 8.83 1.43
C LEU A 15 15.94 7.52 0.65
N ILE A 16 15.82 6.39 1.36
CA ILE A 16 15.64 5.08 0.77
C ILE A 16 14.17 4.67 0.97
N VAL A 17 13.45 4.49 -0.12
CA VAL A 17 12.06 4.06 -0.12
C VAL A 17 11.99 2.61 -0.59
N CYS A 18 11.62 1.73 0.32
CA CYS A 18 11.54 0.30 0.09
C CYS A 18 10.10 -0.17 0.23
N GLY A 19 9.61 -1.01 -0.70
CA GLY A 19 8.27 -1.59 -0.62
C GLY A 19 7.12 -0.59 -0.69
N SER A 20 7.33 0.60 -1.24
CA SER A 20 6.26 1.59 -1.38
C SER A 20 5.34 1.23 -2.56
N PRO A 21 4.01 1.36 -2.39
CA PRO A 21 3.08 1.15 -3.50
C PRO A 21 3.36 2.14 -4.64
N SER A 22 3.09 1.72 -5.87
CA SER A 22 3.16 2.58 -7.04
C SER A 22 1.90 3.44 -7.17
N LYS A 23 1.95 4.45 -8.07
CA LYS A 23 0.77 5.25 -8.41
C LYS A 23 -0.30 4.33 -9.01
N ASN A 24 -1.47 4.26 -8.35
CA ASN A 24 -2.60 3.46 -8.83
C ASN A 24 -3.61 4.35 -9.55
N TYR A 25 -3.80 4.12 -10.84
CA TYR A 25 -4.76 4.86 -11.67
C TYR A 25 -6.21 4.44 -11.43
N LEU A 26 -6.46 3.26 -10.86
CA LEU A 26 -7.79 2.76 -10.50
C LEU A 26 -8.28 3.28 -9.15
N ARG A 27 -7.46 4.06 -8.45
CA ARG A 27 -7.79 4.67 -7.15
C ARG A 27 -9.16 5.38 -7.12
N PRO A 28 -9.55 6.20 -8.11
CA PRO A 28 -10.87 6.86 -8.08
C PRO A 28 -12.03 5.87 -8.14
N LEU A 29 -11.86 4.75 -8.86
CA LEU A 29 -12.87 3.70 -8.94
C LEU A 29 -13.00 2.98 -7.58
N GLY A 30 -11.89 2.64 -6.95
CA GLY A 30 -11.90 2.05 -5.60
C GLY A 30 -12.57 2.96 -4.57
N ALA A 31 -12.30 4.28 -4.63
CA ALA A 31 -12.96 5.25 -3.77
C ALA A 31 -14.48 5.31 -3.99
N ALA A 32 -14.93 5.29 -5.25
CA ALA A 32 -16.36 5.30 -5.58
C ALA A 32 -17.07 4.02 -5.06
N VAL A 33 -16.45 2.86 -5.23
CA VAL A 33 -16.96 1.58 -4.68
C VAL A 33 -17.06 1.65 -3.17
N GLY A 34 -15.99 2.06 -2.48
CA GLY A 34 -15.98 2.17 -1.03
C GLY A 34 -17.04 3.12 -0.50
N HIS A 35 -17.22 4.28 -1.12
CA HIS A 35 -18.30 5.21 -0.73
C HIS A 35 -19.70 4.62 -0.93
N ALA A 36 -19.92 3.83 -1.98
CA ALA A 36 -21.19 3.15 -2.20
C ALA A 36 -21.43 2.05 -1.14
N GLU A 37 -20.42 1.28 -0.78
CA GLU A 37 -20.51 0.27 0.28
C GLU A 37 -20.73 0.91 1.66
N ALA A 38 -19.95 1.93 2.02
CA ALA A 38 -20.07 2.65 3.27
C ALA A 38 -21.45 3.30 3.46
N ALA A 39 -22.04 3.83 2.39
CA ALA A 39 -23.39 4.41 2.42
C ALA A 39 -24.50 3.39 2.72
N VAL A 40 -24.29 2.11 2.42
CA VAL A 40 -25.28 1.04 2.60
C VAL A 40 -24.98 0.20 3.85
N LEU A 41 -23.70 -0.09 4.10
CA LEU A 41 -23.24 -1.04 5.12
C LEU A 41 -22.58 -0.36 6.33
N GLY A 42 -22.30 0.94 6.25
CA GLY A 42 -21.62 1.72 7.27
C GLY A 42 -20.09 1.72 7.10
N ASP A 43 -19.44 2.73 7.67
CA ASP A 43 -18.01 3.00 7.49
C ASP A 43 -17.10 1.93 8.12
N GLU A 44 -17.59 1.22 9.13
CA GLU A 44 -16.86 0.12 9.80
C GLU A 44 -16.96 -1.21 9.03
N HIS A 45 -17.73 -1.26 7.94
CA HIS A 45 -17.83 -2.44 7.10
C HIS A 45 -16.45 -2.83 6.57
N ARG A 46 -16.16 -4.14 6.55
CA ARG A 46 -14.90 -4.70 6.04
C ARG A 46 -15.11 -5.20 4.62
N SER A 47 -14.69 -4.41 3.65
CA SER A 47 -14.90 -4.69 2.25
C SER A 47 -13.91 -5.72 1.69
N ASN A 48 -14.40 -6.93 1.46
CA ASN A 48 -13.64 -7.95 0.70
C ASN A 48 -13.45 -7.54 -0.76
N LEU A 49 -14.34 -6.71 -1.31
CA LEU A 49 -14.23 -6.22 -2.68
C LEU A 49 -13.07 -5.22 -2.81
N LEU A 50 -12.97 -4.25 -1.90
CA LEU A 50 -11.85 -3.30 -1.88
C LEU A 50 -10.52 -4.01 -1.62
N GLU A 51 -10.50 -5.02 -0.75
CA GLU A 51 -9.32 -5.86 -0.52
C GLU A 51 -8.91 -6.58 -1.81
N ALA A 52 -9.85 -7.24 -2.49
CA ALA A 52 -9.57 -7.93 -3.75
C ALA A 52 -9.10 -6.97 -4.86
N MET A 53 -9.67 -5.77 -4.96
CA MET A 53 -9.22 -4.74 -5.91
C MET A 53 -7.82 -4.23 -5.59
N SER A 54 -7.44 -4.17 -4.31
CA SER A 54 -6.16 -3.64 -3.87
C SER A 54 -5.04 -4.68 -3.92
N PHE A 55 -5.30 -5.89 -3.46
CA PHE A 55 -4.30 -6.94 -3.23
C PHE A 55 -4.53 -8.22 -4.04
N GLY A 56 -5.71 -8.41 -4.65
CA GLY A 56 -6.07 -9.63 -5.35
C GLY A 56 -5.13 -9.98 -6.51
N SER A 57 -4.56 -8.99 -7.20
CA SER A 57 -3.58 -9.22 -8.26
C SER A 57 -2.25 -9.79 -7.74
N PHE A 58 -1.88 -9.49 -6.50
CA PHE A 58 -0.70 -10.08 -5.86
C PHE A 58 -0.98 -11.52 -5.45
N ALA A 59 -2.13 -11.77 -4.79
CA ALA A 59 -2.54 -13.12 -4.41
C ALA A 59 -2.70 -14.04 -5.63
N ALA A 60 -3.24 -13.54 -6.74
CA ALA A 60 -3.42 -14.32 -7.97
C ALA A 60 -2.10 -14.80 -8.59
N ARG A 61 -0.99 -14.11 -8.37
CA ARG A 61 0.34 -14.56 -8.86
C ARG A 61 0.89 -15.76 -8.10
N PHE A 62 0.35 -16.03 -6.92
CA PHE A 62 0.76 -17.12 -6.01
C PHE A 62 -0.42 -18.04 -5.72
N ALA A 63 -1.34 -18.19 -6.69
CA ALA A 63 -2.54 -19.00 -6.53
C ALA A 63 -2.24 -20.50 -6.27
N ASP A 64 -1.06 -20.97 -6.66
CA ASP A 64 -0.59 -22.33 -6.41
C ASP A 64 -0.10 -22.56 -4.96
N GLU A 65 0.13 -21.47 -4.23
CA GLU A 65 0.53 -21.50 -2.82
C GLU A 65 -0.71 -21.65 -1.92
N LYS A 66 -0.53 -22.27 -0.76
CA LYS A 66 -1.65 -22.55 0.17
C LYS A 66 -2.19 -21.31 0.87
N SER A 67 -1.39 -20.24 0.95
CA SER A 67 -1.71 -19.02 1.68
C SER A 67 -2.06 -17.86 0.74
N ARG A 68 -3.10 -17.12 1.06
CA ARG A 68 -3.44 -15.85 0.38
C ARG A 68 -2.40 -14.76 0.59
N PHE A 69 -1.47 -14.93 1.53
CA PHE A 69 -0.38 -14.00 1.84
C PHE A 69 0.98 -14.48 1.35
N ALA A 70 1.04 -15.55 0.56
CA ALA A 70 2.29 -16.07 0.00
C ALA A 70 3.11 -15.04 -0.80
N TRP A 71 2.45 -13.99 -1.29
CA TRP A 71 3.11 -12.88 -1.97
C TRP A 71 3.90 -11.95 -1.04
N CYS A 72 3.69 -12.00 0.28
CA CYS A 72 4.37 -11.14 1.26
C CYS A 72 5.80 -11.59 1.53
N CYS A 73 6.03 -12.91 1.59
CA CYS A 73 7.32 -13.50 1.91
C CYS A 73 7.50 -14.84 1.20
N SER A 74 8.75 -15.20 0.87
CA SER A 74 9.09 -16.50 0.31
C SER A 74 9.28 -17.60 1.36
N ASP A 75 9.38 -17.23 2.63
CA ASP A 75 9.48 -18.15 3.75
C ASP A 75 8.08 -18.55 4.25
N PRO A 76 7.67 -19.81 4.12
CA PRO A 76 6.33 -20.26 4.51
C PRO A 76 6.08 -20.19 6.03
N GLU A 77 7.12 -20.26 6.86
CA GLU A 77 6.97 -20.12 8.32
C GLU A 77 6.60 -18.68 8.68
N VAL A 78 7.25 -17.69 8.05
CA VAL A 78 6.94 -16.27 8.24
C VAL A 78 5.52 -15.96 7.75
N VAL A 79 5.10 -16.54 6.63
CA VAL A 79 3.74 -16.38 6.10
C VAL A 79 2.72 -16.96 7.07
N ARG A 80 3.00 -18.12 7.66
CA ARG A 80 2.14 -18.76 8.66
C ARG A 80 2.02 -17.89 9.92
N GLU A 81 3.15 -17.39 10.46
CA GLU A 81 3.14 -16.49 11.60
C GLU A 81 2.32 -15.23 11.33
N TYR A 82 2.39 -14.70 10.09
CA TYR A 82 1.60 -13.55 9.68
C TYR A 82 0.10 -13.86 9.66
N GLU A 83 -0.31 -15.05 9.21
CA GLU A 83 -1.71 -15.48 9.19
C GLU A 83 -2.28 -15.75 10.58
N GLU A 84 -1.47 -16.34 11.47
CA GLU A 84 -1.87 -16.69 12.84
C GLU A 84 -1.91 -15.46 13.76
N ASN A 85 -1.21 -14.38 13.42
CA ASN A 85 -1.15 -13.18 14.24
C ASN A 85 -2.42 -12.34 14.09
N PRO A 86 -3.20 -12.10 15.15
CA PRO A 86 -4.44 -11.32 15.09
C PRO A 86 -4.22 -9.84 14.71
N LEU A 87 -2.99 -9.34 14.79
CA LEU A 87 -2.62 -7.99 14.39
C LEU A 87 -2.19 -7.90 12.92
N CYS A 88 -2.17 -9.02 12.20
CA CYS A 88 -1.77 -9.10 10.80
C CYS A 88 -2.90 -9.72 9.96
N GLY A 89 -2.85 -9.54 8.64
CA GLY A 89 -3.74 -10.22 7.70
C GLY A 89 -5.23 -9.89 7.82
N PHE A 90 -5.63 -8.91 8.61
CA PHE A 90 -7.03 -8.48 8.73
C PHE A 90 -7.46 -7.64 7.52
N THR A 91 -8.72 -7.77 7.13
CA THR A 91 -9.32 -6.91 6.10
C THR A 91 -9.59 -5.52 6.67
N PHE A 92 -9.18 -4.51 5.95
CA PHE A 92 -9.42 -3.11 6.32
C PHE A 92 -10.91 -2.77 6.28
N SER A 93 -11.33 -1.86 7.18
CA SER A 93 -12.64 -1.21 7.07
C SER A 93 -12.66 -0.23 5.90
N ASP A 94 -13.86 0.15 5.46
CA ASP A 94 -14.03 1.14 4.39
C ASP A 94 -13.38 2.47 4.76
N ASP A 95 -13.52 2.91 6.01
CA ASP A 95 -12.85 4.10 6.54
C ASP A 95 -11.31 4.00 6.47
N ALA A 96 -10.74 2.85 6.80
CA ALA A 96 -9.29 2.64 6.68
C ALA A 96 -8.81 2.68 5.21
N PHE A 97 -9.62 2.19 4.26
CA PHE A 97 -9.34 2.34 2.83
C PHE A 97 -9.42 3.80 2.37
N PHE A 98 -10.36 4.60 2.91
CA PHE A 98 -10.42 6.03 2.62
C PHE A 98 -9.18 6.76 3.13
N ALA A 99 -8.77 6.51 4.38
CA ALA A 99 -7.56 7.08 4.94
C ALA A 99 -6.31 6.72 4.12
N LEU A 100 -6.19 5.44 3.69
CA LEU A 100 -5.11 4.99 2.81
C LEU A 100 -5.17 5.70 1.45
N ASN A 101 -6.36 5.86 0.87
CA ASN A 101 -6.55 6.54 -0.40
C ASN A 101 -6.15 8.03 -0.33
N ASP A 102 -6.48 8.71 0.75
CA ASP A 102 -6.09 10.11 0.96
C ASP A 102 -4.59 10.25 1.16
N LEU A 103 -3.97 9.36 1.93
CA LEU A 103 -2.52 9.31 2.07
C LEU A 103 -1.82 9.10 0.72
N LEU A 104 -2.34 8.22 -0.14
CA LEU A 104 -1.81 8.00 -1.48
C LEU A 104 -2.02 9.22 -2.39
N LYS A 105 -3.17 9.91 -2.27
CA LYS A 105 -3.43 11.15 -2.99
C LYS A 105 -2.42 12.23 -2.61
N GLU A 106 -2.17 12.43 -1.34
CA GLU A 106 -1.17 13.38 -0.84
C GLU A 106 0.24 12.99 -1.29
N THR A 107 0.59 11.72 -1.18
CA THR A 107 1.92 11.21 -1.57
C THR A 107 2.20 11.41 -3.06
N TYR A 108 1.20 11.19 -3.94
CA TYR A 108 1.36 11.24 -5.40
C TYR A 108 0.75 12.48 -6.06
N GLY A 109 0.09 13.37 -5.29
CA GLY A 109 -0.68 14.49 -5.81
C GLY A 109 0.15 15.61 -6.41
N SER A 110 1.29 15.97 -5.81
CA SER A 110 2.26 16.90 -6.39
C SER A 110 3.66 16.31 -6.19
N MET A 111 4.36 16.10 -7.31
CA MET A 111 5.76 15.63 -7.32
C MET A 111 6.74 16.81 -7.35
N ASP A 112 6.24 18.03 -7.26
CA ASP A 112 6.99 19.23 -7.59
C ASP A 112 8.02 19.65 -6.52
N GLY A 113 7.97 19.07 -5.31
CA GLY A 113 8.87 19.42 -4.22
C GLY A 113 10.23 18.71 -4.26
N ILE A 114 10.27 17.40 -4.46
CA ILE A 114 11.49 16.58 -4.31
C ILE A 114 12.52 16.83 -5.45
N ALA A 115 12.05 17.23 -6.62
CA ALA A 115 12.89 17.41 -7.81
C ALA A 115 13.57 18.79 -7.89
N GLN A 116 13.15 19.77 -7.09
CA GLN A 116 13.54 21.16 -7.29
C GLN A 116 14.82 21.58 -6.56
N THR A 117 15.17 20.94 -5.47
CA THR A 117 16.35 21.39 -4.68
C THR A 117 17.59 20.56 -4.93
N GLY A 118 17.50 19.36 -5.47
CA GLY A 118 18.66 18.50 -5.74
C GLY A 118 19.47 18.10 -4.51
N SER A 119 18.98 18.43 -3.31
CA SER A 119 19.67 18.24 -2.04
C SER A 119 19.60 16.81 -1.54
N CYS A 120 18.46 16.14 -1.69
CA CYS A 120 18.27 14.79 -1.19
C CYS A 120 18.50 13.72 -2.28
N ARG A 121 19.35 12.72 -1.98
CA ARG A 121 19.54 11.54 -2.85
C ARG A 121 18.44 10.52 -2.59
N CYS A 122 17.50 10.39 -3.53
CA CYS A 122 16.41 9.43 -3.41
C CYS A 122 16.71 8.11 -4.14
N CYS A 123 16.75 7.00 -3.41
CA CYS A 123 16.78 5.64 -3.96
C CYS A 123 15.40 5.02 -3.89
N PHE A 124 14.87 4.56 -5.02
CA PHE A 124 13.57 3.91 -5.13
C PHE A 124 13.74 2.41 -5.35
N CYS A 125 13.30 1.58 -4.40
CA CYS A 125 13.19 0.14 -4.57
C CYS A 125 11.71 -0.21 -4.75
N PRO A 126 11.25 -0.52 -5.97
CA PRO A 126 9.87 -0.92 -6.20
C PRO A 126 9.55 -2.25 -5.49
N ALA A 127 8.34 -2.38 -4.97
CA ALA A 127 7.90 -3.53 -4.18
C ALA A 127 8.03 -4.90 -4.89
N GLY A 128 8.14 -4.90 -6.22
CA GLY A 128 8.33 -6.14 -6.99
C GLY A 128 9.78 -6.66 -7.07
N MET A 129 10.77 -5.96 -6.51
CA MET A 129 12.19 -6.33 -6.56
C MET A 129 12.74 -6.95 -5.28
N ILE A 130 11.97 -6.94 -4.20
CA ILE A 130 12.42 -7.50 -2.92
C ILE A 130 11.83 -8.89 -2.79
N ARG A 131 12.40 -9.82 -3.51
CA ARG A 131 12.39 -11.21 -3.09
C ARG A 131 13.57 -11.35 -2.14
N VAL A 132 13.32 -11.29 -0.85
CA VAL A 132 14.32 -11.66 0.16
C VAL A 132 14.63 -13.13 -0.09
N MET A 133 15.88 -13.42 -0.50
CA MET A 133 16.38 -14.78 -0.59
C MET A 133 16.61 -15.31 0.82
#